data_878bd06eeeb6b2722ebb6cb46fb8090a
#
_entry.id   878bd06eeeb6b2722ebb6cb46fb8090a
#
_cell.length_a   1.000
_cell.length_b   1.000
_cell.length_c   1.000
_cell.angle_alpha   90.00
_cell.angle_beta   90.00
_cell.angle_gamma   90.00
#
_symmetry.space_group_name_H-M   'P 1'
#
loop_
_entity.id
_entity.type
_entity.pdbx_description
1 polymer ?
#
loop_
_entity_poly.entity_id
_entity_poly.type
_entity_poly.pdbx_seq_one_letter_code
_entity_poly.pdbx_strand_id
1 'polypeptide(L)'
;MEIRVREDSVEITGYVNAIERASKPLMSRVGQFIERICKGAFKKALKRNDDVHILLNHDWNRDLGSTKKGNLELEEDNIGLKARACITDKDVIQKARNGELVGWSFGFQDREVENTIERGIPHRAVKDLDLAEVSILDRSKSPAYDGTLIMARDDESEIHFRGEDFIDEISIKEENPQPTVDNKEEALENEMKNNEVQKDEPKQQEVVKEIDYSKYENMLKEMKEEQ
;
A
#
# COMPACT_ATOMS: atom_id res chain seq x y z
N MET A 1 -0.81 -0.26 5.42
CA MET A 1 -0.08 -1.42 4.82
C MET A 1 0.84 -2.01 5.88
N GLU A 2 0.82 -3.30 6.12
CA GLU A 2 1.74 -4.01 7.01
C GLU A 2 2.75 -4.81 6.20
N ILE A 3 4.03 -4.70 6.53
CA ILE A 3 5.13 -5.38 5.85
C ILE A 3 5.91 -6.20 6.88
N ARG A 4 6.04 -7.51 6.65
CA ARG A 4 6.83 -8.41 7.48
C ARG A 4 7.97 -8.97 6.63
N VAL A 5 9.19 -8.59 6.96
CA VAL A 5 10.39 -9.01 6.23
C VAL A 5 11.00 -10.23 6.90
N ARG A 6 11.24 -11.28 6.11
CA ARG A 6 11.96 -12.49 6.48
C ARG A 6 13.29 -12.54 5.72
N GLU A 7 14.07 -13.58 5.93
CA GLU A 7 15.37 -13.73 5.29
C GLU A 7 15.25 -13.79 3.75
N ASP A 8 14.33 -14.60 3.25
CA ASP A 8 14.15 -14.95 1.82
C ASP A 8 12.80 -14.57 1.24
N SER A 9 11.96 -13.87 2.00
CA SER A 9 10.63 -13.47 1.59
C SER A 9 10.14 -12.20 2.30
N VAL A 10 9.13 -11.57 1.75
CA VAL A 10 8.38 -10.50 2.39
C VAL A 10 6.88 -10.76 2.29
N GLU A 11 6.19 -10.70 3.41
CA GLU A 11 4.74 -10.70 3.46
C GLU A 11 4.22 -9.28 3.52
N ILE A 12 3.33 -8.92 2.60
CA ILE A 12 2.74 -7.59 2.50
C ILE A 12 1.23 -7.74 2.59
N THR A 13 0.61 -7.05 3.57
CA THR A 13 -0.83 -7.07 3.80
C THR A 13 -1.39 -5.66 3.83
N GLY A 14 -2.58 -5.46 3.28
CA GLY A 14 -3.26 -4.17 3.32
C GLY A 14 -4.49 -4.11 2.45
N TYR A 15 -5.07 -2.92 2.37
CA TYR A 15 -6.16 -2.65 1.44
C TYR A 15 -5.60 -2.03 0.16
N VAL A 16 -5.96 -2.63 -0.97
CA VAL A 16 -5.61 -2.13 -2.31
C VAL A 16 -6.46 -0.91 -2.66
N ASN A 17 -7.73 -0.93 -2.25
CA ASN A 17 -8.67 0.17 -2.41
C ASN A 17 -9.83 0.04 -1.42
N ALA A 18 -10.34 1.17 -0.92
CA ALA A 18 -11.55 1.23 -0.11
C ALA A 18 -12.79 1.33 -1.00
N ILE A 19 -13.86 0.58 -0.67
CA ILE A 19 -15.15 0.67 -1.36
C ILE A 19 -16.03 1.76 -0.75
N GLU A 20 -17.02 2.25 -1.54
CA GLU A 20 -17.98 3.31 -1.16
C GLU A 20 -17.33 4.63 -0.69
N ARG A 21 -16.06 4.81 -0.93
CA ARG A 21 -15.29 6.00 -0.60
C ARG A 21 -15.00 6.79 -1.87
N ALA A 22 -15.29 8.09 -1.84
CA ALA A 22 -14.94 8.99 -2.93
C ALA A 22 -13.42 9.20 -2.98
N SER A 23 -12.86 9.14 -4.18
CA SER A 23 -11.46 9.51 -4.42
C SER A 23 -11.24 11.00 -4.19
N LYS A 24 -9.98 11.41 -4.08
CA LYS A 24 -9.61 12.79 -4.38
C LYS A 24 -9.96 13.10 -5.84
N PRO A 25 -10.01 14.39 -6.25
CA PRO A 25 -10.21 14.72 -7.66
C PRO A 25 -9.13 14.07 -8.52
N LEU A 26 -9.58 13.23 -9.46
CA LEU A 26 -8.73 12.58 -10.47
C LEU A 26 -8.76 13.41 -11.74
N MET A 27 -7.67 13.35 -12.53
CA MET A 27 -7.56 14.06 -13.80
C MET A 27 -7.84 13.13 -14.98
N SER A 28 -8.62 13.59 -15.93
CA SER A 28 -8.80 12.94 -17.23
C SER A 28 -8.45 13.93 -18.35
N ARG A 29 -8.49 13.47 -19.61
CA ARG A 29 -8.30 14.35 -20.78
C ARG A 29 -9.35 15.46 -20.90
N VAL A 30 -10.51 15.28 -20.27
CA VAL A 30 -11.64 16.22 -20.34
C VAL A 30 -11.85 17.01 -19.06
N GLY A 31 -11.00 16.85 -18.05
CA GLY A 31 -11.06 17.58 -16.79
C GLY A 31 -11.04 16.70 -15.54
N GLN A 32 -11.33 17.31 -14.41
CA GLN A 32 -11.36 16.63 -13.11
C GLN A 32 -12.65 15.83 -12.95
N PHE A 33 -12.55 14.71 -12.25
CA PHE A 33 -13.70 13.90 -11.82
C PHE A 33 -13.41 13.26 -10.47
N ILE A 34 -14.45 12.80 -9.79
CA ILE A 34 -14.38 12.02 -8.54
C ILE A 34 -14.90 10.63 -8.84
N GLU A 35 -14.20 9.62 -8.32
CA GLU A 35 -14.56 8.22 -8.52
C GLU A 35 -14.78 7.50 -7.20
N ARG A 36 -15.67 6.54 -7.17
CA ARG A 36 -15.79 5.56 -6.10
C ARG A 36 -16.02 4.18 -6.67
N ILE A 37 -15.44 3.19 -6.04
CA ILE A 37 -15.71 1.78 -6.33
C ILE A 37 -16.86 1.33 -5.43
N CYS A 38 -17.94 0.84 -6.04
CA CYS A 38 -19.12 0.40 -5.30
C CYS A 38 -18.91 -0.96 -4.66
N LYS A 39 -19.59 -1.18 -3.53
CA LYS A 39 -19.59 -2.49 -2.86
C LYS A 39 -20.02 -3.60 -3.81
N GLY A 40 -19.28 -4.71 -3.83
CA GLY A 40 -19.53 -5.87 -4.69
C GLY A 40 -18.80 -5.83 -6.03
N ALA A 41 -18.20 -4.70 -6.44
CA ALA A 41 -17.49 -4.58 -7.71
C ALA A 41 -16.27 -5.51 -7.78
N PHE A 42 -15.40 -5.47 -6.77
CA PHE A 42 -14.27 -6.39 -6.69
C PHE A 42 -14.70 -7.84 -6.50
N LYS A 43 -15.73 -8.10 -5.68
CA LYS A 43 -16.25 -9.45 -5.50
C LYS A 43 -16.77 -10.06 -6.79
N LYS A 44 -17.40 -9.29 -7.67
CA LYS A 44 -17.80 -9.73 -9.01
C LYS A 44 -16.58 -9.99 -9.89
N ALA A 45 -15.59 -9.08 -9.88
CA ALA A 45 -14.35 -9.20 -10.64
C ALA A 45 -13.58 -10.47 -10.28
N LEU A 46 -13.34 -10.72 -8.97
CA LEU A 46 -12.64 -11.90 -8.47
C LEU A 46 -13.36 -13.23 -8.78
N LYS A 47 -14.69 -13.22 -8.93
CA LYS A 47 -15.42 -14.40 -9.37
C LYS A 47 -15.24 -14.70 -10.86
N ARG A 48 -14.96 -13.70 -11.67
CA ARG A 48 -14.74 -13.85 -13.12
C ARG A 48 -13.30 -14.15 -13.47
N ASN A 49 -12.35 -13.53 -12.76
CA ASN A 49 -10.93 -13.70 -12.98
C ASN A 49 -10.31 -14.42 -11.77
N ASP A 50 -9.92 -15.69 -11.97
CA ASP A 50 -9.28 -16.53 -10.96
C ASP A 50 -7.74 -16.41 -10.94
N ASP A 51 -7.16 -15.64 -11.87
CA ASP A 51 -5.71 -15.41 -11.98
C ASP A 51 -5.36 -13.93 -12.04
N VAL A 52 -5.54 -13.23 -10.93
CA VAL A 52 -5.13 -11.84 -10.78
C VAL A 52 -3.64 -11.80 -10.42
N HIS A 53 -2.85 -11.06 -11.20
CA HIS A 53 -1.41 -10.92 -10.99
C HIS A 53 -1.09 -9.82 -9.98
N ILE A 54 0.05 -9.97 -9.28
CA ILE A 54 0.66 -8.91 -8.49
C ILE A 54 1.94 -8.45 -9.17
N LEU A 55 2.04 -7.14 -9.42
CA LEU A 55 3.16 -6.53 -10.13
C LEU A 55 3.93 -5.56 -9.22
N LEU A 56 5.13 -5.17 -9.63
CA LEU A 56 5.81 -4.00 -9.09
C LEU A 56 5.57 -2.81 -10.04
N ASN A 57 4.96 -1.73 -9.53
CA ASN A 57 4.79 -0.47 -10.27
C ASN A 57 4.00 -0.58 -11.58
N HIS A 58 3.01 -1.48 -11.69
CA HIS A 58 2.23 -1.76 -12.92
C HIS A 58 3.08 -2.26 -14.11
N ASP A 59 4.28 -2.77 -13.84
CA ASP A 59 5.17 -3.29 -14.88
C ASP A 59 4.97 -4.80 -15.04
N TRP A 60 4.39 -5.22 -16.16
CA TRP A 60 4.18 -6.63 -16.50
C TRP A 60 5.47 -7.43 -16.65
N ASN A 61 6.63 -6.77 -16.84
CA ASN A 61 7.93 -7.43 -16.80
C ASN A 61 8.40 -7.71 -15.35
N ARG A 62 7.72 -7.13 -14.36
CA ARG A 62 7.95 -7.32 -12.93
C ARG A 62 6.77 -8.03 -12.26
N ASP A 63 6.39 -9.20 -12.82
CA ASP A 63 5.37 -10.10 -12.26
C ASP A 63 5.93 -10.79 -11.01
N LEU A 64 5.34 -10.50 -9.86
CA LEU A 64 5.74 -11.00 -8.55
C LEU A 64 4.93 -12.24 -8.14
N GLY A 65 3.90 -12.60 -8.89
CA GLY A 65 3.04 -13.75 -8.64
C GLY A 65 1.58 -13.53 -8.99
N SER A 66 0.70 -14.41 -8.52
CA SER A 66 -0.74 -14.28 -8.78
C SER A 66 -1.58 -15.09 -7.78
N THR A 67 -2.89 -14.87 -7.82
CA THR A 67 -3.84 -15.67 -7.03
C THR A 67 -3.76 -17.15 -7.39
N LYS A 68 -3.56 -17.49 -8.67
CA LYS A 68 -3.42 -18.86 -9.12
C LYS A 68 -2.08 -19.51 -8.73
N LYS A 69 -1.00 -18.72 -8.67
CA LYS A 69 0.30 -19.17 -8.14
C LYS A 69 0.26 -19.38 -6.61
N GLY A 70 -0.79 -18.91 -5.93
CA GLY A 70 -1.02 -19.10 -4.49
C GLY A 70 -0.20 -18.21 -3.58
N ASN A 71 0.52 -17.23 -4.11
CA ASN A 71 1.29 -16.27 -3.33
C ASN A 71 0.63 -14.89 -3.21
N LEU A 72 -0.58 -14.74 -3.77
CA LEU A 72 -1.45 -13.59 -3.62
C LEU A 72 -2.85 -14.05 -3.20
N GLU A 73 -3.38 -13.47 -2.13
CA GLU A 73 -4.75 -13.64 -1.67
C GLU A 73 -5.48 -12.30 -1.79
N LEU A 74 -6.65 -12.30 -2.42
CA LEU A 74 -7.50 -11.12 -2.60
C LEU A 74 -8.91 -11.42 -2.13
N GLU A 75 -9.48 -10.50 -1.35
CA GLU A 75 -10.86 -10.58 -0.87
C GLU A 75 -11.49 -9.19 -0.75
N GLU A 76 -12.73 -9.02 -1.20
CA GLU A 76 -13.52 -7.83 -0.86
C GLU A 76 -14.24 -8.08 0.45
N ASP A 77 -13.95 -7.25 1.46
CA ASP A 77 -14.68 -7.17 2.72
C ASP A 77 -15.55 -5.89 2.82
N ASN A 78 -15.95 -5.50 4.03
CA ASN A 78 -16.77 -4.30 4.24
C ASN A 78 -15.99 -2.99 4.14
N ILE A 79 -14.66 -3.03 4.11
CA ILE A 79 -13.78 -1.87 3.98
C ILE A 79 -13.37 -1.68 2.53
N GLY A 80 -12.96 -2.78 1.85
CA GLY A 80 -12.48 -2.70 0.48
C GLY A 80 -11.86 -3.98 -0.03
N LEU A 81 -11.04 -3.87 -1.07
CA LEU A 81 -10.24 -4.95 -1.60
C LEU A 81 -9.01 -5.15 -0.71
N LYS A 82 -9.05 -6.17 0.12
CA LYS A 82 -7.93 -6.60 0.96
C LYS A 82 -7.01 -7.52 0.18
N ALA A 83 -5.70 -7.32 0.35
CA ALA A 83 -4.66 -8.15 -0.24
C ALA A 83 -3.71 -8.68 0.83
N ARG A 84 -3.21 -9.88 0.59
CA ARG A 84 -2.08 -10.50 1.28
C ARG A 84 -1.19 -11.17 0.24
N ALA A 85 0.08 -10.78 0.20
CA ALA A 85 1.05 -11.32 -0.75
C ALA A 85 2.31 -11.80 -0.04
N CYS A 86 2.83 -12.96 -0.46
CA CYS A 86 4.14 -13.46 -0.06
C CYS A 86 5.08 -13.41 -1.27
N ILE A 87 6.10 -12.56 -1.21
CA ILE A 87 6.98 -12.23 -2.33
C ILE A 87 8.40 -12.67 -2.01
N THR A 88 9.05 -13.39 -2.95
CA THR A 88 10.42 -13.89 -2.84
C THR A 88 11.40 -13.15 -3.76
N ASP A 89 10.93 -12.13 -4.49
CA ASP A 89 11.78 -11.29 -5.33
C ASP A 89 12.77 -10.50 -4.46
N LYS A 90 14.08 -10.65 -4.74
CA LYS A 90 15.16 -10.09 -3.92
C LYS A 90 15.18 -8.57 -3.91
N ASP A 91 14.82 -7.92 -5.03
CA ASP A 91 14.75 -6.47 -5.12
C ASP A 91 13.59 -5.94 -4.26
N VAL A 92 12.43 -6.59 -4.31
CA VAL A 92 11.27 -6.22 -3.48
C VAL A 92 11.57 -6.42 -1.99
N ILE A 93 12.24 -7.52 -1.61
CA ILE A 93 12.68 -7.76 -0.23
C ILE A 93 13.63 -6.64 0.23
N GLN A 94 14.61 -6.26 -0.61
CA GLN A 94 15.53 -5.18 -0.28
C GLN A 94 14.83 -3.83 -0.17
N LYS A 95 13.89 -3.51 -1.08
CA LYS A 95 13.07 -2.31 -1.02
C LYS A 95 12.21 -2.28 0.25
N ALA A 96 11.66 -3.41 0.67
CA ALA A 96 10.90 -3.53 1.91
C ALA A 96 11.77 -3.21 3.13
N ARG A 97 12.99 -3.77 3.22
CA ARG A 97 13.95 -3.47 4.29
C ARG A 97 14.34 -2.00 4.35
N ASN A 98 14.49 -1.38 3.20
CA ASN A 98 14.85 0.03 3.08
C ASN A 98 13.67 0.99 3.33
N GLY A 99 12.43 0.48 3.53
CA GLY A 99 11.24 1.31 3.65
C GLY A 99 10.88 2.05 2.37
N GLU A 100 11.21 1.47 1.21
CA GLU A 100 10.97 2.09 -0.10
C GLU A 100 9.59 1.74 -0.70
N LEU A 101 8.90 0.73 -0.17
CA LEU A 101 7.55 0.38 -0.61
C LEU A 101 6.54 1.38 -0.03
N VAL A 102 5.74 2.00 -0.88
CA VAL A 102 4.91 3.15 -0.49
C VAL A 102 3.40 2.87 -0.52
N GLY A 103 2.94 1.78 -1.14
CA GLY A 103 1.52 1.46 -1.13
C GLY A 103 1.09 0.41 -2.13
N TRP A 104 -0.23 0.28 -2.22
CA TRP A 104 -0.91 -0.56 -3.16
C TRP A 104 -1.51 0.27 -4.29
N SER A 105 -1.69 -0.37 -5.43
CA SER A 105 -2.42 0.15 -6.57
C SER A 105 -3.12 -1.01 -7.30
N PHE A 106 -4.04 -0.72 -8.19
CA PHE A 106 -4.68 -1.71 -9.05
C PHE A 106 -4.98 -1.15 -10.43
N GLY A 107 -4.99 -2.04 -11.42
CA GLY A 107 -5.41 -1.79 -12.78
C GLY A 107 -6.74 -2.48 -13.07
N PHE A 108 -7.66 -1.78 -13.71
CA PHE A 108 -8.96 -2.33 -14.05
C PHE A 108 -9.55 -1.74 -15.35
N GLN A 109 -10.55 -2.42 -15.89
CA GLN A 109 -11.36 -1.95 -16.99
C GLN A 109 -12.81 -1.79 -16.52
N ASP A 110 -13.48 -0.76 -17.01
CA ASP A 110 -14.87 -0.50 -16.70
C ASP A 110 -15.79 -1.56 -17.32
N ARG A 111 -16.77 -2.03 -16.53
CA ARG A 111 -17.89 -2.83 -17.04
C ARG A 111 -19.22 -2.11 -16.86
N GLU A 112 -19.47 -1.57 -15.68
CA GLU A 112 -20.67 -0.82 -15.37
C GLU A 112 -20.31 0.39 -14.52
N VAL A 113 -20.56 1.59 -15.06
CA VAL A 113 -20.29 2.86 -14.40
C VAL A 113 -21.54 3.74 -14.45
N GLU A 114 -21.92 4.27 -13.31
CA GLU A 114 -22.93 5.33 -13.22
C GLU A 114 -22.23 6.68 -13.13
N ASN A 115 -22.57 7.57 -14.06
CA ASN A 115 -22.01 8.92 -14.08
C ASN A 115 -23.06 9.92 -13.59
N THR A 116 -22.66 10.81 -12.67
CA THR A 116 -23.48 11.91 -12.15
C THR A 116 -22.69 13.21 -12.18
N ILE A 117 -23.34 14.33 -11.99
CA ILE A 117 -22.67 15.63 -11.81
C ILE A 117 -23.12 16.18 -10.47
N GLU A 118 -22.18 16.42 -9.57
CA GLU A 118 -22.44 17.03 -8.27
C GLU A 118 -21.63 18.33 -8.15
N ARG A 119 -22.34 19.44 -7.93
CA ARG A 119 -21.72 20.79 -7.80
C ARG A 119 -20.81 21.15 -8.98
N GLY A 120 -21.14 20.68 -10.18
CA GLY A 120 -20.36 20.93 -11.40
C GLY A 120 -19.16 20.02 -11.61
N ILE A 121 -18.91 19.07 -10.73
CA ILE A 121 -17.85 18.08 -10.85
C ILE A 121 -18.45 16.75 -11.30
N PRO A 122 -17.93 16.10 -12.36
CA PRO A 122 -18.31 14.74 -12.73
C PRO A 122 -17.96 13.72 -11.63
N HIS A 123 -18.91 12.86 -11.31
CA HIS A 123 -18.73 11.74 -10.39
C HIS A 123 -18.98 10.43 -11.13
N ARG A 124 -18.12 9.46 -10.87
CA ARG A 124 -18.20 8.09 -11.40
C ARG A 124 -18.41 7.12 -10.25
N ALA A 125 -19.44 6.30 -10.32
CA ALA A 125 -19.65 5.18 -9.42
C ALA A 125 -19.44 3.88 -10.21
N VAL A 126 -18.31 3.21 -9.99
CA VAL A 126 -17.95 1.96 -10.66
C VAL A 126 -18.65 0.81 -9.96
N LYS A 127 -19.71 0.26 -10.59
CA LYS A 127 -20.56 -0.81 -10.05
C LYS A 127 -20.07 -2.21 -10.40
N ASP A 128 -19.33 -2.30 -11.51
CA ASP A 128 -18.70 -3.53 -11.98
C ASP A 128 -17.44 -3.20 -12.76
N LEU A 129 -16.41 -4.04 -12.64
CA LEU A 129 -15.10 -3.85 -13.26
C LEU A 129 -14.45 -5.21 -13.57
N ASP A 130 -13.54 -5.23 -14.50
CA ASP A 130 -12.61 -6.34 -14.69
C ASP A 130 -11.26 -5.97 -14.07
N LEU A 131 -10.88 -6.67 -13.00
CA LEU A 131 -9.62 -6.46 -12.31
C LEU A 131 -8.48 -7.06 -13.13
N ALA A 132 -7.62 -6.21 -13.67
CA ALA A 132 -6.50 -6.63 -14.52
C ALA A 132 -5.31 -7.10 -13.68
N GLU A 133 -4.95 -6.35 -12.64
CA GLU A 133 -3.82 -6.66 -11.75
C GLU A 133 -3.94 -5.87 -10.44
N VAL A 134 -3.11 -6.23 -9.46
CA VAL A 134 -2.79 -5.39 -8.31
C VAL A 134 -1.29 -5.13 -8.29
N SER A 135 -0.86 -4.00 -7.78
CA SER A 135 0.57 -3.63 -7.74
C SER A 135 1.02 -3.16 -6.38
N ILE A 136 2.26 -3.50 -6.05
CA ILE A 136 3.02 -2.81 -5.00
C ILE A 136 3.71 -1.62 -5.65
N LEU A 137 3.60 -0.45 -5.04
CA LEU A 137 4.30 0.75 -5.48
C LEU A 137 5.55 0.98 -4.64
N ASP A 138 6.63 1.37 -5.28
CA ASP A 138 7.83 1.89 -4.63
C ASP A 138 7.98 3.40 -4.84
N ARG A 139 8.97 4.01 -4.16
CA ARG A 139 9.23 5.46 -4.23
C ARG A 139 9.58 5.99 -5.61
N SER A 140 9.92 5.14 -6.59
CA SER A 140 10.17 5.56 -7.97
C SER A 140 8.88 5.98 -8.68
N LYS A 141 7.74 5.48 -8.20
CA LYS A 141 6.39 5.90 -8.55
C LYS A 141 5.87 6.81 -7.45
N SER A 142 6.40 8.03 -7.39
CA SER A 142 5.97 9.01 -6.39
C SER A 142 4.46 9.25 -6.45
N PRO A 143 3.75 9.24 -5.30
CA PRO A 143 2.35 9.66 -5.22
C PRO A 143 2.09 11.10 -5.68
N ALA A 144 3.13 11.88 -5.97
CA ALA A 144 3.03 13.23 -6.54
C ALA A 144 2.39 13.26 -7.93
N TYR A 145 2.28 12.11 -8.58
CA TYR A 145 1.42 11.91 -9.74
C TYR A 145 0.21 11.07 -9.31
N ASP A 146 -0.66 11.64 -8.51
CA ASP A 146 -2.06 11.23 -8.29
C ASP A 146 -2.82 11.31 -9.63
N GLY A 147 -2.24 10.76 -10.63
CA GLY A 147 -2.71 10.82 -11.98
C GLY A 147 -3.09 9.43 -12.40
N THR A 148 -4.30 9.33 -12.76
CA THR A 148 -4.82 8.35 -13.69
C THR A 148 -3.80 8.12 -14.80
N LEU A 149 -2.97 7.09 -14.71
CA LEU A 149 -2.21 6.65 -15.87
C LEU A 149 -3.19 5.85 -16.75
N ILE A 150 -3.70 6.49 -17.78
CA ILE A 150 -4.45 5.82 -18.83
C ILE A 150 -3.41 5.30 -19.83
N MET A 151 -3.13 4.01 -19.79
CA MET A 151 -2.40 3.35 -20.87
C MET A 151 -3.42 2.82 -21.86
N ALA A 152 -3.60 3.52 -22.97
CA ALA A 152 -4.28 2.98 -24.14
C ALA A 152 -3.37 1.89 -24.75
N ARG A 153 -3.77 0.65 -24.74
CA ARG A 153 -3.30 -0.35 -25.72
C ARG A 153 -4.16 -0.17 -26.98
N ASP A 154 -3.60 -0.49 -28.14
CA ASP A 154 -4.23 -0.35 -29.48
C ASP A 154 -5.54 -1.15 -29.68
N ASP A 155 -6.12 -1.67 -28.63
CA ASP A 155 -7.42 -2.33 -28.63
C ASP A 155 -8.35 -1.58 -27.68
N GLU A 156 -9.58 -1.33 -28.06
CA GLU A 156 -10.60 -0.38 -27.56
C GLU A 156 -10.87 -0.38 -26.02
N SER A 157 -10.07 -1.07 -25.22
CA SER A 157 -10.22 -1.18 -23.78
C SER A 157 -9.16 -0.37 -23.02
N GLU A 158 -9.59 0.72 -22.40
CA GLU A 158 -8.73 1.52 -21.51
C GLU A 158 -8.55 0.80 -20.15
N ILE A 159 -7.30 0.59 -19.73
CA ILE A 159 -6.98 0.13 -18.37
C ILE A 159 -6.77 1.36 -17.49
N HIS A 160 -7.55 1.46 -16.44
CA HIS A 160 -7.44 2.50 -15.43
C HIS A 160 -6.55 2.01 -14.27
N PHE A 161 -5.56 2.81 -13.86
CA PHE A 161 -4.72 2.53 -12.69
C PHE A 161 -5.10 3.46 -11.55
N ARG A 162 -5.24 2.90 -10.34
CA ARG A 162 -5.56 3.64 -9.12
C ARG A 162 -4.65 3.21 -7.99
N GLY A 163 -3.90 4.17 -7.46
CA GLY A 163 -3.14 4.01 -6.23
C GLY A 163 -4.00 4.38 -5.01
N GLU A 164 -3.79 3.71 -3.91
CA GLU A 164 -4.41 4.08 -2.64
C GLU A 164 -3.66 5.29 -2.06
N ASP A 165 -4.34 6.43 -1.96
CA ASP A 165 -3.81 7.65 -1.34
C ASP A 165 -3.76 7.60 0.20
N PHE A 166 -4.11 6.45 0.78
CA PHE A 166 -4.28 6.27 2.21
C PHE A 166 -3.22 5.37 2.81
N ILE A 167 -1.98 5.83 2.77
CA ILE A 167 -0.95 5.28 3.64
C ILE A 167 -1.03 6.05 4.97
N ASP A 168 -2.05 5.74 5.77
CA ASP A 168 -2.12 6.28 7.13
C ASP A 168 -0.97 5.72 7.98
N GLU A 169 -0.53 4.50 7.70
CA GLU A 169 0.58 3.88 8.43
C GLU A 169 1.21 2.72 7.64
N ILE A 170 2.53 2.75 7.43
CA ILE A 170 3.30 1.60 6.97
C ILE A 170 4.02 1.02 8.18
N SER A 171 3.63 -0.17 8.60
CA SER A 171 4.30 -0.92 9.66
C SER A 171 5.24 -1.95 9.05
N ILE A 172 6.54 -1.85 9.37
CA ILE A 172 7.57 -2.81 8.94
C ILE A 172 8.02 -3.60 10.16
N LYS A 173 7.94 -4.93 10.09
CA LYS A 173 8.44 -5.84 11.12
C LYS A 173 9.47 -6.78 10.49
N GLU A 174 10.65 -6.85 11.09
CA GLU A 174 11.64 -7.88 10.78
C GLU A 174 11.40 -9.09 11.68
N GLU A 175 11.17 -10.25 11.07
CA GLU A 175 11.10 -11.51 11.78
C GLU A 175 12.49 -12.17 11.72
N ASN A 176 13.26 -12.04 12.81
CA ASN A 176 14.46 -12.84 12.98
C ASN A 176 14.07 -14.31 13.14
N PRO A 177 14.79 -15.24 12.52
CA PRO A 177 14.58 -16.67 12.75
C PRO A 177 14.68 -16.96 14.24
N GLN A 178 13.65 -17.55 14.82
CA GLN A 178 13.73 -18.04 16.21
C GLN A 178 14.83 -19.09 16.26
N PRO A 179 15.74 -19.06 17.26
CA PRO A 179 16.75 -20.11 17.39
C PRO A 179 16.07 -21.46 17.53
N THR A 180 16.45 -22.40 16.68
CA THR A 180 16.02 -23.78 16.75
C THR A 180 16.41 -24.37 18.10
N VAL A 181 15.65 -25.36 18.59
CA VAL A 181 15.76 -25.94 19.95
C VAL A 181 17.19 -26.41 20.30
N ASP A 182 18.01 -26.71 19.29
CA ASP A 182 19.39 -27.19 19.49
C ASP A 182 20.38 -26.10 19.94
N ASN A 183 20.02 -24.79 19.86
CA ASN A 183 20.90 -23.70 20.32
C ASN A 183 20.59 -23.20 21.73
N LYS A 184 19.63 -23.81 22.45
CA LYS A 184 19.27 -23.37 23.80
C LYS A 184 20.31 -23.74 24.84
N GLU A 185 21.08 -24.82 24.64
CA GLU A 185 22.13 -25.22 25.60
C GLU A 185 23.36 -24.32 25.51
N GLU A 186 23.76 -23.89 24.29
CA GLU A 186 24.88 -22.94 24.13
C GLU A 186 24.54 -21.50 24.58
N ALA A 187 23.27 -21.07 24.42
CA ALA A 187 22.81 -19.77 24.89
C ALA A 187 22.79 -19.65 26.43
N LEU A 188 22.43 -20.73 27.14
CA LEU A 188 22.42 -20.77 28.60
C LEU A 188 23.85 -20.77 29.20
N GLU A 189 24.82 -21.41 28.53
CA GLU A 189 26.24 -21.35 28.97
C GLU A 189 26.87 -19.97 28.78
N ASN A 190 26.47 -19.23 27.75
CA ASN A 190 26.94 -17.88 27.50
C ASN A 190 26.29 -16.83 28.43
N GLU A 191 25.01 -16.99 28.80
CA GLU A 191 24.37 -16.12 29.79
C GLU A 191 24.97 -16.29 31.20
N MET A 192 25.38 -17.50 31.59
CA MET A 192 26.02 -17.73 32.89
C MET A 192 27.43 -17.13 32.99
N LYS A 193 28.13 -16.95 31.87
CA LYS A 193 29.46 -16.34 31.85
C LYS A 193 29.45 -14.82 31.83
N ASN A 194 28.34 -14.18 31.41
CA ASN A 194 28.23 -12.72 31.32
C ASN A 194 27.63 -12.05 32.56
N ASN A 195 27.14 -12.79 33.55
CA ASN A 195 26.50 -12.22 34.74
C ASN A 195 27.44 -11.92 35.91
N GLU A 196 28.75 -12.06 35.73
CA GLU A 196 29.72 -11.75 36.82
C GLU A 196 30.42 -10.40 36.77
N VAL A 197 30.17 -9.56 35.75
CA VAL A 197 30.74 -8.19 35.70
C VAL A 197 29.71 -7.22 35.14
N GLN A 198 28.94 -6.55 35.98
CA GLN A 198 28.69 -5.10 35.96
C GLN A 198 27.62 -4.72 37.00
N LYS A 199 28.08 -4.14 38.08
CA LYS A 199 27.31 -3.26 38.96
C LYS A 199 27.47 -1.82 38.45
N ASP A 200 26.34 -1.09 38.48
CA ASP A 200 26.19 0.36 38.54
C ASP A 200 26.55 1.16 37.27
N GLU A 201 25.48 1.68 36.58
CA GLU A 201 25.30 3.12 36.32
C GLU A 201 23.92 3.45 35.73
N PRO A 202 23.43 4.71 35.76
CA PRO A 202 22.03 5.03 35.91
C PRO A 202 21.29 5.33 34.60
N LYS A 203 19.96 5.12 34.65
CA LYS A 203 18.97 5.41 33.63
C LYS A 203 19.11 6.83 33.07
N GLN A 204 19.38 6.96 31.77
CA GLN A 204 19.15 8.20 31.00
C GLN A 204 17.67 8.29 30.63
N GLN A 205 17.08 9.42 31.00
CA GLN A 205 15.73 9.82 30.62
C GLN A 205 15.67 10.12 29.12
N GLU A 206 14.67 9.56 28.43
CA GLU A 206 14.29 9.98 27.08
C GLU A 206 13.83 11.44 27.12
N VAL A 207 14.56 12.30 26.42
CA VAL A 207 14.16 13.67 26.17
C VAL A 207 13.18 13.67 25.00
N VAL A 208 11.91 13.81 25.31
CA VAL A 208 10.88 14.12 24.33
C VAL A 208 11.16 15.52 23.78
N LYS A 209 11.57 15.62 22.52
CA LYS A 209 11.69 16.92 21.83
C LYS A 209 10.30 17.48 21.60
N GLU A 210 9.97 18.52 22.31
CA GLU A 210 8.78 19.35 22.02
C GLU A 210 8.90 19.92 20.61
N ILE A 211 7.83 19.76 19.81
CA ILE A 211 7.77 20.32 18.45
C ILE A 211 7.39 21.80 18.58
N ASP A 212 8.26 22.69 18.11
CA ASP A 212 8.03 24.14 18.11
C ASP A 212 7.04 24.53 16.97
N TYR A 213 5.81 24.88 17.35
CA TYR A 213 4.76 25.30 16.43
C TYR A 213 4.74 26.82 16.15
N SER A 214 5.63 27.60 16.71
CA SER A 214 5.63 29.06 16.60
C SER A 214 5.69 29.59 15.17
N LYS A 215 6.32 28.84 14.26
CA LYS A 215 6.37 29.16 12.83
C LYS A 215 5.00 29.08 12.14
N TYR A 216 4.15 28.16 12.56
CA TYR A 216 2.79 27.99 11.98
C TYR A 216 1.81 29.05 12.52
N GLU A 217 1.97 29.49 13.77
CA GLU A 217 1.15 30.54 14.36
C GLU A 217 1.40 31.89 13.70
N ASN A 218 2.64 32.19 13.34
CA ASN A 218 2.98 33.43 12.62
C ASN A 218 2.41 33.46 11.20
N MET A 219 2.46 32.33 10.45
CA MET A 219 1.84 32.21 9.11
C MET A 219 0.32 32.42 9.16
N LEU A 220 -0.35 31.90 10.20
CA LEU A 220 -1.79 32.07 10.39
C LEU A 220 -2.19 33.53 10.76
N LYS A 221 -1.29 34.27 11.39
CA LYS A 221 -1.50 35.71 11.67
C LYS A 221 -1.38 36.54 10.39
N GLU A 222 -0.35 36.32 9.59
CA GLU A 222 -0.15 37.01 8.32
C GLU A 222 -1.33 36.81 7.36
N MET A 223 -1.86 35.58 7.26
CA MET A 223 -3.04 35.28 6.42
C MET A 223 -4.35 35.96 6.90
N LYS A 224 -4.43 36.41 8.17
CA LYS A 224 -5.62 37.09 8.71
C LYS A 224 -5.56 38.59 8.59
N GLU A 225 -4.37 39.18 8.36
CA GLU A 225 -4.18 40.63 8.19
C GLU A 225 -4.31 41.07 6.72
N GLU A 226 -4.38 40.12 5.75
CA GLU A 226 -4.59 40.40 4.33
C GLU A 226 -6.07 40.27 3.86
N GLN A 227 -7.03 40.12 4.75
CA GLN A 227 -8.49 40.16 4.49
C GLN A 227 -9.12 41.40 5.16
#